data_c7ab84eb6e34a1b5bc13f12268708684
#
_entry.id   c7ab84eb6e34a1b5bc13f12268708684
#
_cell.length_a   1.000
_cell.length_b   1.000
_cell.length_c   1.000
_cell.angle_alpha   90.00
_cell.angle_beta   90.00
_cell.angle_gamma   90.00
#
_symmetry.space_group_name_H-M   'P 1'
#
loop_
_entity.id
_entity.type
_entity.pdbx_description
1 polymer ?
#
loop_
_entity_poly.entity_id
_entity_poly.type
_entity_poly.pdbx_seq_one_letter_code
_entity_poly.pdbx_strand_id
1 'polypeptide(L)'
;LYIQIAENIKLAPLVESDAADILKAVNVSRASLGKFLPWVEGVNNIESAKKYILERVNSGLNGSQWFKIYYKDNLSGVFAIKSICPDLNIAELGYWLSCDAQGNGIISQVITKASQLLTSTHVKFIEFRCLEKNAASIKVALKSGALLVDVIPNFLVADNVLQSLNIYRTPVK
;
A
#
# COMPACT_ATOMS: atom_id res chain seq x y z
N LEU A 1 -2.21 -11.47 -16.72
CA LEU A 1 -1.13 -11.93 -15.85
C LEU A 1 -1.43 -11.53 -14.40
N TYR A 2 -1.37 -12.46 -13.47
CA TYR A 2 -1.63 -12.18 -12.06
C TYR A 2 -0.79 -13.09 -11.15
N ILE A 3 -0.66 -12.67 -9.88
CA ILE A 3 -0.02 -13.43 -8.81
C ILE A 3 -1.10 -13.92 -7.86
N GLN A 4 -1.26 -15.24 -7.73
CA GLN A 4 -2.20 -15.81 -6.77
C GLN A 4 -1.61 -15.71 -5.36
N ILE A 5 -2.37 -15.10 -4.45
CA ILE A 5 -1.98 -14.95 -3.03
C ILE A 5 -2.64 -16.04 -2.19
N ALA A 6 -3.95 -16.19 -2.35
CA ALA A 6 -4.78 -17.19 -1.69
C ALA A 6 -5.98 -17.49 -2.60
N GLU A 7 -6.88 -18.36 -2.17
CA GLU A 7 -8.05 -18.77 -2.98
C GLU A 7 -8.84 -17.59 -3.56
N ASN A 8 -9.10 -16.58 -2.73
CA ASN A 8 -9.92 -15.41 -3.12
C ASN A 8 -9.12 -14.11 -3.28
N ILE A 9 -7.78 -14.18 -3.26
CA ILE A 9 -6.91 -13.00 -3.29
C ILE A 9 -5.88 -13.15 -4.40
N LYS A 10 -5.84 -12.18 -5.31
CA LYS A 10 -4.81 -12.12 -6.35
C LYS A 10 -4.37 -10.68 -6.62
N LEU A 11 -3.14 -10.54 -7.10
CA LEU A 11 -2.56 -9.28 -7.54
C LEU A 11 -2.42 -9.29 -9.05
N ALA A 12 -2.67 -8.16 -9.68
CA ALA A 12 -2.36 -7.93 -11.09
C ALA A 12 -1.78 -6.52 -11.25
N PRO A 13 -0.97 -6.27 -12.29
CA PRO A 13 -0.44 -4.93 -12.51
C PRO A 13 -1.56 -3.88 -12.58
N LEU A 14 -1.35 -2.76 -11.88
CA LEU A 14 -2.25 -1.61 -11.96
C LEU A 14 -2.03 -0.90 -13.29
N VAL A 15 -3.10 -0.67 -14.04
CA VAL A 15 -3.06 -0.01 -15.35
C VAL A 15 -4.10 1.10 -15.44
N GLU A 16 -3.92 2.02 -16.38
CA GLU A 16 -4.79 3.20 -16.55
C GLU A 16 -6.27 2.82 -16.69
N SER A 17 -6.58 1.73 -17.40
CA SER A 17 -7.95 1.26 -17.59
C SER A 17 -8.65 0.81 -16.32
N ASP A 18 -7.95 0.71 -15.20
CA ASP A 18 -8.52 0.39 -13.89
C ASP A 18 -9.18 1.61 -13.22
N ALA A 19 -9.12 2.79 -13.83
CA ALA A 19 -9.56 4.04 -13.21
C ALA A 19 -11.01 4.01 -12.68
N ALA A 20 -11.94 3.42 -13.41
CA ALA A 20 -13.33 3.30 -12.98
C ALA A 20 -13.47 2.44 -11.72
N ASP A 21 -12.77 1.31 -11.66
CA ASP A 21 -12.81 0.40 -10.52
C ASP A 21 -12.08 0.99 -9.30
N ILE A 22 -10.98 1.72 -9.52
CA ILE A 22 -10.30 2.47 -8.46
C ILE A 22 -11.22 3.54 -7.88
N LEU A 23 -11.87 4.34 -8.73
CA LEU A 23 -12.82 5.36 -8.28
C LEU A 23 -13.95 4.75 -7.45
N LYS A 24 -14.51 3.63 -7.91
CA LYS A 24 -15.56 2.90 -7.18
C LYS A 24 -15.09 2.46 -5.80
N ALA A 25 -13.91 1.84 -5.71
CA ALA A 25 -13.35 1.37 -4.45
C ALA A 25 -13.06 2.53 -3.48
N VAL A 26 -12.56 3.67 -4.00
CA VAL A 26 -12.33 4.88 -3.21
C VAL A 26 -13.65 5.46 -2.72
N ASN A 27 -14.67 5.57 -3.58
CA ASN A 27 -15.95 6.17 -3.23
C ASN A 27 -16.66 5.45 -2.08
N VAL A 28 -16.65 4.11 -2.05
CA VAL A 28 -17.29 3.35 -0.96
C VAL A 28 -16.51 3.43 0.35
N SER A 29 -15.27 3.90 0.32
CA SER A 29 -14.36 3.89 1.46
C SER A 29 -13.80 5.26 1.82
N ARG A 30 -14.36 6.32 1.22
CA ARG A 30 -13.80 7.68 1.29
C ARG A 30 -13.60 8.17 2.73
N ALA A 31 -14.56 7.92 3.60
CA ALA A 31 -14.47 8.34 4.99
C ALA A 31 -13.32 7.66 5.75
N SER A 32 -13.11 6.36 5.55
CA SER A 32 -12.05 5.61 6.23
C SER A 32 -10.69 5.86 5.60
N LEU A 33 -10.59 5.84 4.27
CA LEU A 33 -9.32 6.06 3.56
C LEU A 33 -8.81 7.49 3.72
N GLY A 34 -9.71 8.47 3.69
CA GLY A 34 -9.36 9.89 3.77
C GLY A 34 -8.73 10.32 5.08
N LYS A 35 -8.88 9.55 6.15
CA LYS A 35 -8.25 9.85 7.44
C LYS A 35 -6.72 9.87 7.37
N PHE A 36 -6.11 8.99 6.58
CA PHE A 36 -4.67 8.81 6.56
C PHE A 36 -4.05 8.90 5.17
N LEU A 37 -4.87 9.03 4.13
CA LEU A 37 -4.42 9.09 2.74
C LEU A 37 -4.84 10.42 2.11
N PRO A 38 -3.95 11.43 2.10
CA PRO A 38 -4.29 12.78 1.62
C PRO A 38 -4.73 12.81 0.15
N TRP A 39 -4.27 11.88 -0.67
CA TRP A 39 -4.61 11.82 -2.10
C TRP A 39 -6.09 11.47 -2.36
N VAL A 40 -6.78 10.87 -1.39
CA VAL A 40 -8.19 10.42 -1.55
C VAL A 40 -9.11 11.57 -1.91
N GLU A 41 -8.91 12.73 -1.30
CA GLU A 41 -9.70 13.93 -1.58
C GLU A 41 -9.60 14.37 -3.05
N GLY A 42 -8.46 14.14 -3.67
CA GLY A 42 -8.20 14.50 -5.07
C GLY A 42 -8.72 13.48 -6.09
N VAL A 43 -9.14 12.28 -5.67
CA VAL A 43 -9.66 11.24 -6.57
C VAL A 43 -11.19 11.22 -6.50
N ASN A 44 -11.84 11.97 -7.39
CA ASN A 44 -13.29 12.19 -7.33
C ASN A 44 -14.02 12.01 -8.68
N ASN A 45 -13.30 11.70 -9.74
CA ASN A 45 -13.83 11.40 -11.07
C ASN A 45 -12.88 10.48 -11.85
N ILE A 46 -13.26 10.05 -13.03
CA ILE A 46 -12.45 9.14 -13.86
C ILE A 46 -11.10 9.76 -14.21
N GLU A 47 -11.05 11.03 -14.58
CA GLU A 47 -9.79 11.71 -14.96
C GLU A 47 -8.82 11.80 -13.79
N SER A 48 -9.30 12.14 -12.59
CA SER A 48 -8.44 12.18 -11.40
C SER A 48 -8.02 10.76 -10.94
N ALA A 49 -8.83 9.75 -11.17
CA ALA A 49 -8.45 8.35 -10.93
C ALA A 49 -7.36 7.89 -11.92
N LYS A 50 -7.46 8.24 -13.19
CA LYS A 50 -6.39 7.99 -14.19
C LYS A 50 -5.10 8.67 -13.79
N LYS A 51 -5.16 9.94 -13.38
CA LYS A 51 -4.00 10.68 -12.90
C LYS A 51 -3.35 10.00 -11.70
N TYR A 52 -4.14 9.59 -10.72
CA TYR A 52 -3.68 8.82 -9.56
C TYR A 52 -2.86 7.58 -10.00
N ILE A 53 -3.39 6.81 -10.93
CA ILE A 53 -2.73 5.59 -11.42
C ILE A 53 -1.42 5.94 -12.15
N LEU A 54 -1.47 6.85 -13.12
CA LEU A 54 -0.33 7.16 -13.98
C LEU A 54 0.84 7.79 -13.21
N GLU A 55 0.57 8.66 -12.25
CA GLU A 55 1.62 9.23 -11.39
C GLU A 55 2.38 8.16 -10.60
N ARG A 56 1.71 7.07 -10.26
CA ARG A 56 2.30 5.96 -9.50
C ARG A 56 3.01 4.94 -10.38
N VAL A 57 2.35 4.45 -11.40
CA VAL A 57 2.95 3.44 -12.29
C VAL A 57 4.11 4.01 -13.11
N ASN A 58 4.13 5.32 -13.33
CA ASN A 58 5.18 6.05 -14.05
C ASN A 58 6.07 6.89 -13.11
N SER A 59 6.15 6.54 -11.84
CA SER A 59 6.91 7.33 -10.85
C SER A 59 8.40 7.45 -11.19
N GLY A 60 8.96 6.50 -11.92
CA GLY A 60 10.39 6.44 -12.21
C GLY A 60 11.27 6.06 -11.02
N LEU A 61 10.67 5.75 -9.88
CA LEU A 61 11.41 5.32 -8.69
C LEU A 61 11.97 3.91 -8.88
N ASN A 62 13.18 3.70 -8.38
CA ASN A 62 13.89 2.43 -8.52
C ASN A 62 13.07 1.28 -7.92
N GLY A 63 12.86 0.22 -8.69
CA GLY A 63 12.15 -0.99 -8.26
C GLY A 63 10.65 -0.81 -8.01
N SER A 64 10.08 0.34 -8.39
CA SER A 64 8.65 0.63 -8.21
C SER A 64 7.77 -0.35 -8.97
N GLN A 65 6.83 -0.98 -8.27
CA GLN A 65 5.84 -1.90 -8.86
C GLN A 65 4.49 -1.66 -8.15
N TRP A 66 3.45 -1.44 -8.94
CA TRP A 66 2.11 -1.14 -8.45
C TRP A 66 1.13 -2.19 -8.92
N PHE A 67 0.33 -2.74 -7.99
CA PHE A 67 -0.63 -3.80 -8.23
C PHE A 67 -2.01 -3.42 -7.73
N LYS A 68 -3.03 -3.82 -8.48
CA LYS A 68 -4.40 -3.88 -7.96
C LYS A 68 -4.58 -5.18 -7.17
N ILE A 69 -5.36 -5.10 -6.11
CA ILE A 69 -5.73 -6.25 -5.31
C ILE A 69 -7.14 -6.67 -5.70
N TYR A 70 -7.30 -7.90 -6.14
CA TYR A 70 -8.61 -8.53 -6.29
C TYR A 70 -8.93 -9.36 -5.06
N TYR A 71 -10.12 -9.13 -4.53
CA TYR A 71 -10.72 -9.96 -3.49
C TYR A 71 -12.08 -10.44 -3.97
N LYS A 72 -12.27 -11.78 -4.06
CA LYS A 72 -13.49 -12.39 -4.64
C LYS A 72 -13.84 -11.78 -6.00
N ASP A 73 -12.84 -11.67 -6.86
CA ASP A 73 -12.92 -11.13 -8.23
C ASP A 73 -13.30 -9.64 -8.35
N ASN A 74 -13.36 -8.91 -7.24
CA ASN A 74 -13.57 -7.47 -7.25
C ASN A 74 -12.28 -6.71 -6.94
N LEU A 75 -12.01 -5.63 -7.67
CA LEU A 75 -10.90 -4.73 -7.34
C LEU A 75 -11.21 -4.08 -5.98
N SER A 76 -10.38 -4.39 -4.99
CA SER A 76 -10.62 -4.06 -3.59
C SER A 76 -9.52 -3.21 -2.97
N GLY A 77 -8.51 -2.83 -3.73
CA GLY A 77 -7.43 -2.00 -3.23
C GLY A 77 -6.20 -2.03 -4.11
N VAL A 78 -5.12 -1.48 -3.56
CA VAL A 78 -3.82 -1.37 -4.23
C VAL A 78 -2.71 -1.82 -3.27
N PHE A 79 -1.74 -2.52 -3.80
CA PHE A 79 -0.50 -2.86 -3.13
C PHE A 79 0.68 -2.42 -3.99
N ALA A 80 1.72 -1.89 -3.36
CA ALA A 80 2.91 -1.45 -4.08
C ALA A 80 4.19 -1.76 -3.33
N ILE A 81 5.22 -2.07 -4.11
CA ILE A 81 6.60 -1.75 -3.77
C ILE A 81 6.80 -0.34 -4.33
N LYS A 82 6.79 0.66 -3.47
CA LYS A 82 6.85 2.07 -3.89
C LYS A 82 8.21 2.43 -4.46
N SER A 83 9.25 1.92 -3.81
CA SER A 83 10.64 2.08 -4.25
C SER A 83 11.54 1.06 -3.55
N ILE A 84 12.70 0.82 -4.13
CA ILE A 84 13.78 0.06 -3.50
C ILE A 84 14.99 0.98 -3.39
N CYS A 85 15.46 1.23 -2.17
CA CYS A 85 16.69 1.95 -1.94
C CYS A 85 17.87 1.00 -2.25
N PRO A 86 18.65 1.25 -3.33
CA PRO A 86 19.71 0.32 -3.72
C PRO A 86 20.88 0.29 -2.74
N ASP A 87 21.18 1.41 -2.08
CA ASP A 87 22.29 1.50 -1.14
C ASP A 87 22.02 0.73 0.16
N LEU A 88 20.76 0.73 0.61
CA LEU A 88 20.34 0.07 1.86
C LEU A 88 19.67 -1.27 1.62
N ASN A 89 19.31 -1.60 0.38
CA ASN A 89 18.56 -2.80 0.01
C ASN A 89 17.21 -2.91 0.75
N ILE A 90 16.52 -1.78 0.85
CA ILE A 90 15.22 -1.65 1.53
C ILE A 90 14.13 -1.39 0.50
N ALA A 91 13.06 -2.18 0.55
CA ALA A 91 11.84 -1.96 -0.23
C ALA A 91 10.78 -1.27 0.64
N GLU A 92 10.33 -0.08 0.25
CA GLU A 92 9.20 0.60 0.88
C GLU A 92 7.90 0.04 0.31
N LEU A 93 7.02 -0.44 1.19
CA LEU A 93 5.70 -0.94 0.82
C LEU A 93 4.62 0.13 1.03
N GLY A 94 3.60 0.09 0.17
CA GLY A 94 2.41 0.91 0.32
C GLY A 94 1.17 0.09 -0.04
N TYR A 95 0.03 0.40 0.58
CA TYR A 95 -1.22 -0.32 0.32
C TYR A 95 -2.41 0.43 0.87
N TRP A 96 -3.57 0.13 0.31
CA TRP A 96 -4.87 0.46 0.90
C TRP A 96 -5.91 -0.58 0.46
N LEU A 97 -6.96 -0.73 1.25
CA LEU A 97 -8.11 -1.58 0.95
C LEU A 97 -9.41 -0.80 1.08
N SER A 98 -10.36 -1.12 0.22
CA SER A 98 -11.73 -0.66 0.41
C SER A 98 -12.32 -1.23 1.71
N CYS A 99 -13.24 -0.50 2.32
CA CYS A 99 -13.76 -0.83 3.65
C CYS A 99 -14.45 -2.19 3.71
N ASP A 100 -15.07 -2.64 2.63
CA ASP A 100 -15.74 -3.94 2.54
C ASP A 100 -14.77 -5.13 2.44
N ALA A 101 -13.51 -4.88 2.11
CA ALA A 101 -12.45 -5.91 2.07
C ALA A 101 -11.61 -5.96 3.35
N GLN A 102 -11.69 -4.96 4.22
CA GLN A 102 -10.92 -4.90 5.47
C GLN A 102 -11.35 -5.99 6.46
N GLY A 103 -10.44 -6.36 7.37
CA GLY A 103 -10.72 -7.36 8.40
C GLY A 103 -10.62 -8.82 7.94
N ASN A 104 -10.15 -9.08 6.73
CA ASN A 104 -10.01 -10.44 6.16
C ASN A 104 -8.56 -10.92 6.07
N GLY A 105 -7.62 -10.19 6.65
CA GLY A 105 -6.20 -10.56 6.63
C GLY A 105 -5.54 -10.45 5.25
N ILE A 106 -6.13 -9.73 4.31
CA ILE A 106 -5.67 -9.63 2.92
C ILE A 106 -4.27 -9.05 2.85
N ILE A 107 -4.04 -7.89 3.45
CA ILE A 107 -2.74 -7.20 3.38
C ILE A 107 -1.64 -8.03 4.02
N SER A 108 -1.89 -8.69 5.15
CA SER A 108 -0.90 -9.58 5.78
C SER A 108 -0.48 -10.72 4.87
N GLN A 109 -1.42 -11.33 4.16
CA GLN A 109 -1.13 -12.40 3.20
C GLN A 109 -0.36 -11.87 1.97
N VAL A 110 -0.73 -10.70 1.46
CA VAL A 110 -0.03 -10.03 0.36
C VAL A 110 1.41 -9.72 0.75
N ILE A 111 1.64 -9.17 1.94
CA ILE A 111 2.98 -8.86 2.45
C ILE A 111 3.82 -10.13 2.59
N THR A 112 3.26 -11.20 3.13
CA THR A 112 3.96 -12.48 3.25
C THR A 112 4.43 -12.97 1.89
N LYS A 113 3.56 -12.93 0.88
CA LYS A 113 3.92 -13.33 -0.48
C LYS A 113 4.96 -12.42 -1.11
N ALA A 114 4.81 -11.12 -0.94
CA ALA A 114 5.78 -10.14 -1.44
C ALA A 114 7.16 -10.35 -0.81
N SER A 115 7.22 -10.57 0.50
CA SER A 115 8.46 -10.87 1.20
C SER A 115 9.13 -12.13 0.62
N GLN A 116 8.38 -13.20 0.43
CA GLN A 116 8.90 -14.44 -0.18
C GLN A 116 9.48 -14.20 -1.58
N LEU A 117 8.78 -13.41 -2.41
CA LEU A 117 9.27 -13.08 -3.76
C LEU A 117 10.54 -12.23 -3.71
N LEU A 118 10.66 -11.34 -2.74
CA LEU A 118 11.81 -10.48 -2.57
C LEU A 118 13.06 -11.23 -2.08
N THR A 119 12.93 -12.41 -1.48
CA THR A 119 14.09 -13.21 -1.04
C THR A 119 15.03 -13.60 -2.18
N SER A 120 14.53 -13.67 -3.40
CA SER A 120 15.34 -13.96 -4.61
C SER A 120 16.00 -12.71 -5.20
N THR A 121 15.84 -11.56 -4.58
CA THR A 121 16.40 -10.29 -5.02
C THR A 121 17.52 -9.82 -4.07
N HIS A 122 18.05 -8.62 -4.31
CA HIS A 122 19.02 -7.98 -3.40
C HIS A 122 18.37 -7.31 -2.20
N VAL A 123 17.03 -7.25 -2.15
CA VAL A 123 16.31 -6.63 -1.03
C VAL A 123 16.53 -7.43 0.25
N LYS A 124 16.90 -6.74 1.31
CA LYS A 124 17.15 -7.35 2.65
C LYS A 124 16.05 -7.04 3.64
N PHE A 125 15.42 -5.87 3.51
CA PHE A 125 14.38 -5.41 4.43
C PHE A 125 13.19 -4.86 3.67
N ILE A 126 12.02 -5.05 4.24
CA ILE A 126 10.81 -4.31 3.86
C ILE A 126 10.51 -3.24 4.91
N GLU A 127 10.02 -2.10 4.45
CA GLU A 127 9.77 -0.92 5.26
C GLU A 127 8.31 -0.50 5.15
N PHE A 128 7.74 -0.18 6.31
CA PHE A 128 6.39 0.37 6.43
C PHE A 128 6.48 1.78 6.99
N ARG A 129 5.79 2.73 6.37
CA ARG A 129 5.68 4.10 6.83
C ARG A 129 4.25 4.39 7.24
N CYS A 130 4.01 4.54 8.52
CA CYS A 130 2.68 4.68 9.09
C CYS A 130 2.56 5.97 9.88
N LEU A 131 1.51 6.75 9.64
CA LEU A 131 1.18 7.85 10.54
C LEU A 131 0.89 7.30 11.95
N GLU A 132 1.31 8.01 12.97
CA GLU A 132 1.28 7.51 14.36
C GLU A 132 -0.11 7.13 14.87
N LYS A 133 -1.17 7.71 14.31
CA LYS A 133 -2.55 7.40 14.68
C LYS A 133 -3.21 6.35 13.79
N ASN A 134 -2.52 5.88 12.76
CA ASN A 134 -3.02 4.82 11.87
C ASN A 134 -2.81 3.44 12.50
N ALA A 135 -3.62 3.13 13.50
CA ALA A 135 -3.51 1.90 14.30
C ALA A 135 -3.60 0.64 13.43
N ALA A 136 -4.46 0.62 12.42
CA ALA A 136 -4.61 -0.52 11.52
C ALA A 136 -3.33 -0.82 10.73
N SER A 137 -2.69 0.22 10.18
CA SER A 137 -1.44 0.07 9.43
C SER A 137 -0.28 -0.34 10.35
N ILE A 138 -0.19 0.25 11.54
CA ILE A 138 0.82 -0.12 12.54
C ILE A 138 0.66 -1.59 12.95
N LYS A 139 -0.57 -2.04 13.17
CA LYS A 139 -0.86 -3.44 13.49
C LYS A 139 -0.39 -4.40 12.40
N VAL A 140 -0.58 -4.05 11.13
CA VAL A 140 -0.09 -4.84 9.99
C VAL A 140 1.44 -4.93 10.02
N ALA A 141 2.13 -3.81 10.23
CA ALA A 141 3.59 -3.78 10.32
C ALA A 141 4.10 -4.67 11.47
N LEU A 142 3.54 -4.52 12.66
CA LEU A 142 3.93 -5.32 13.84
C LEU A 142 3.64 -6.81 13.64
N LYS A 143 2.50 -7.16 13.06
CA LYS A 143 2.14 -8.54 12.75
C LYS A 143 3.11 -9.18 11.75
N SER A 144 3.71 -8.39 10.87
CA SER A 144 4.74 -8.84 9.93
C SER A 144 6.11 -9.07 10.60
N GLY A 145 6.24 -8.78 11.88
CA GLY A 145 7.49 -8.88 12.63
C GLY A 145 8.35 -7.60 12.56
N ALA A 146 7.81 -6.52 12.01
CA ALA A 146 8.55 -5.27 11.89
C ALA A 146 8.74 -4.57 13.24
N LEU A 147 9.88 -3.90 13.40
CA LEU A 147 10.22 -3.10 14.56
C LEU A 147 10.26 -1.62 14.17
N LEU A 148 9.87 -0.76 15.11
CA LEU A 148 10.03 0.68 14.96
C LEU A 148 11.51 1.03 14.91
N VAL A 149 11.95 1.64 13.80
CA VAL A 149 13.37 2.02 13.60
C VAL A 149 13.58 3.51 13.56
N ASP A 150 12.55 4.30 13.27
CA ASP A 150 12.65 5.76 13.22
C ASP A 150 11.27 6.41 13.36
N VAL A 151 11.27 7.67 13.78
CA VAL A 151 10.08 8.52 13.85
C VAL A 151 10.43 9.89 13.28
N ILE A 152 9.67 10.33 12.29
CA ILE A 152 9.78 11.68 11.72
C ILE A 152 8.71 12.54 12.40
N PRO A 153 9.09 13.46 13.31
CA PRO A 153 8.11 14.27 14.03
C PRO A 153 7.46 15.30 13.12
N ASN A 154 6.24 15.68 13.44
CA ASN A 154 5.50 16.76 12.76
C ASN A 154 5.48 16.57 11.23
N PHE A 155 5.19 15.35 10.78
CA PHE A 155 5.33 14.96 9.38
C PHE A 155 4.23 15.59 8.51
N LEU A 156 2.96 15.45 8.90
CA LEU A 156 1.83 16.06 8.20
C LEU A 156 0.57 16.12 9.08
N VAL A 157 -0.37 16.95 8.66
CA VAL A 157 -1.70 17.00 9.26
C VAL A 157 -2.59 16.00 8.54
N ALA A 158 -3.18 15.07 9.30
CA ALA A 158 -4.17 14.13 8.81
C ALA A 158 -5.28 14.00 9.85
N ASP A 159 -6.53 13.95 9.41
CA ASP A 159 -7.70 13.94 10.28
C ASP A 159 -7.69 15.09 11.30
N ASN A 160 -7.30 16.31 10.83
CA ASN A 160 -7.18 17.54 11.62
C ASN A 160 -6.14 17.49 12.77
N VAL A 161 -5.23 16.52 12.74
CA VAL A 161 -4.19 16.35 13.76
C VAL A 161 -2.82 16.31 13.11
N LEU A 162 -1.89 17.11 13.63
CA LEU A 162 -0.48 17.03 13.25
C LEU A 162 0.10 15.71 13.77
N GLN A 163 0.62 14.89 12.88
CA GLN A 163 1.08 13.53 13.17
C GLN A 163 2.54 13.33 12.80
N SER A 164 3.20 12.49 13.58
CA SER A 164 4.51 11.95 13.26
C SER A 164 4.35 10.76 12.29
N LEU A 165 5.41 10.51 11.51
CA LEU A 165 5.50 9.31 10.67
C LEU A 165 6.39 8.29 11.38
N ASN A 166 5.84 7.13 11.66
CA ASN A 166 6.57 5.99 12.23
C ASN A 166 7.10 5.11 11.10
N ILE A 167 8.38 4.74 11.19
CA ILE A 167 9.05 3.87 10.22
C ILE A 167 9.35 2.53 10.88
N TYR A 168 8.79 1.47 10.31
CA TYR A 168 8.98 0.08 10.76
C TYR A 168 9.73 -0.70 9.70
N ARG A 169 10.61 -1.62 10.13
CA ARG A 169 11.34 -2.52 9.22
C ARG A 169 11.34 -3.94 9.72
N THR A 170 11.34 -4.89 8.77
CA THR A 170 11.54 -6.32 9.04
C THR A 170 12.40 -6.93 7.92
N PRO A 171 13.26 -7.92 8.21
CA PRO A 171 13.95 -8.65 7.16
C PRO A 171 12.96 -9.36 6.23
N VAL A 172 13.33 -9.50 4.95
CA VAL A 172 12.59 -10.38 4.03
C VAL A 172 12.69 -11.84 4.49
N LYS A 173 11.60 -12.58 4.32
CA LYS A 173 11.49 -13.97 4.82
C LYS A 173 11.00 -14.91 3.73
#